data_8d7aa13f77847004f0e64523a8f10b88
#
_entry.id   8d7aa13f77847004f0e64523a8f10b88
#
_cell.length_a   1.000
_cell.length_b   1.000
_cell.length_c   1.000
_cell.angle_alpha   90.00
_cell.angle_beta   90.00
_cell.angle_gamma   90.00
#
_symmetry.space_group_name_H-M   'P 1'
#
loop_
_entity.id
_entity.type
_entity.pdbx_description
1 polymer ?
#
loop_
_entity_poly.entity_id
_entity_poly.type
_entity_poly.pdbx_seq_one_letter_code
_entity_poly.pdbx_strand_id
1 'polypeptide(L)'
;MRASDPAAPTDETIAVHALLRRSAAAWAAGDGAAYGACFTEDATDVTYAGTVYHGGAEIGRAHQALFDSFLKGTRLDIDVVSLRFHGPATAVAVTRGAVRKRGAGAGRYDKLATYTLVRRADGSWGIAAVQKTARRRLMEAFSFRMQPATRPAAG
;
A
#
# COMPACT_ATOMS: atom_id res chain seq x y z
N MET A 1 5.63 36.03 4.28
CA MET A 1 5.72 34.59 4.63
C MET A 1 5.94 33.84 3.33
N ARG A 2 7.17 33.42 3.04
CA ARG A 2 7.45 32.67 1.80
C ARG A 2 6.95 31.25 2.00
N ALA A 3 6.07 30.79 1.10
CA ALA A 3 5.74 29.36 1.00
C ALA A 3 7.06 28.61 0.80
N SER A 4 7.36 27.67 1.69
CA SER A 4 8.51 26.80 1.54
C SER A 4 8.29 25.97 0.27
N ASP A 5 9.17 26.14 -0.69
CA ASP A 5 9.27 25.26 -1.85
C ASP A 5 9.33 23.81 -1.35
N PRO A 6 8.55 22.88 -1.89
CA PRO A 6 8.63 21.50 -1.46
C PRO A 6 10.06 21.00 -1.70
N ALA A 7 10.76 20.70 -0.62
CA ALA A 7 12.12 20.16 -0.71
C ALA A 7 12.13 18.95 -1.66
N ALA A 8 13.16 18.86 -2.51
CA ALA A 8 13.33 17.72 -3.39
C ALA A 8 13.25 16.40 -2.60
N PRO A 9 12.62 15.34 -3.15
CA PRO A 9 12.48 14.08 -2.44
C PRO A 9 13.87 13.53 -2.08
N THR A 10 14.02 13.07 -0.84
CA THR A 10 15.26 12.45 -0.37
C THR A 10 15.48 11.10 -1.03
N ASP A 11 16.72 10.60 -1.05
CA ASP A 11 17.04 9.26 -1.56
C ASP A 11 16.18 8.18 -0.89
N GLU A 12 15.90 8.33 0.41
CA GLU A 12 15.04 7.43 1.17
C GLU A 12 13.58 7.48 0.69
N THR A 13 13.06 8.66 0.41
CA THR A 13 11.72 8.83 -0.18
C THR A 13 11.64 8.12 -1.53
N ILE A 14 12.64 8.30 -2.37
CA ILE A 14 12.73 7.65 -3.69
C ILE A 14 12.77 6.12 -3.53
N ALA A 15 13.56 5.60 -2.58
CA ALA A 15 13.69 4.17 -2.33
C ALA A 15 12.39 3.54 -1.85
N VAL A 16 11.66 4.20 -0.96
CA VAL A 16 10.35 3.73 -0.50
C VAL A 16 9.32 3.72 -1.64
N HIS A 17 9.26 4.78 -2.43
CA HIS A 17 8.38 4.81 -3.61
C HIS A 17 8.76 3.71 -4.63
N ALA A 18 10.04 3.44 -4.80
CA ALA A 18 10.51 2.37 -5.69
C ALA A 18 10.07 0.99 -5.19
N LEU A 19 10.10 0.74 -3.88
CA LEU A 19 9.59 -0.50 -3.28
C LEU A 19 8.10 -0.70 -3.56
N LEU A 20 7.27 0.33 -3.33
CA LEU A 20 5.84 0.25 -3.61
C LEU A 20 5.55 0.04 -5.10
N ARG A 21 6.30 0.68 -5.99
CA ARG A 21 6.20 0.42 -7.43
C ARG A 21 6.62 -1.00 -7.82
N ARG A 22 7.66 -1.57 -7.18
CA ARG A 22 8.04 -2.97 -7.41
C ARG A 22 6.92 -3.93 -7.00
N SER A 23 6.27 -3.69 -5.88
CA SER A 23 5.13 -4.53 -5.45
C SER A 23 3.97 -4.46 -6.45
N ALA A 24 3.67 -3.28 -6.96
CA ALA A 24 2.64 -3.10 -8.00
C ALA A 24 3.04 -3.76 -9.34
N ALA A 25 4.32 -3.70 -9.71
CA ALA A 25 4.84 -4.35 -10.92
C ALA A 25 4.79 -5.88 -10.81
N ALA A 26 5.16 -6.44 -9.66
CA ALA A 26 5.04 -7.88 -9.39
C ALA A 26 3.57 -8.36 -9.45
N TRP A 27 2.66 -7.57 -8.90
CA TRP A 27 1.21 -7.83 -9.03
C TRP A 27 0.77 -7.87 -10.50
N ALA A 28 1.12 -6.84 -11.26
CA ALA A 28 0.76 -6.74 -12.68
C ALA A 28 1.35 -7.88 -13.52
N ALA A 29 2.51 -8.40 -13.13
CA ALA A 29 3.13 -9.56 -13.75
C ALA A 29 2.50 -10.90 -13.31
N GLY A 30 1.67 -10.91 -12.26
CA GLY A 30 1.15 -12.14 -11.66
C GLY A 30 2.23 -12.98 -11.00
N ASP A 31 3.30 -12.33 -10.53
CA ASP A 31 4.47 -12.98 -9.93
C ASP A 31 4.40 -12.89 -8.41
N GLY A 32 3.87 -13.95 -7.79
CA GLY A 32 3.73 -14.05 -6.34
C GLY A 32 5.06 -14.07 -5.61
N ALA A 33 6.09 -14.68 -6.18
CA ALA A 33 7.42 -14.72 -5.58
C ALA A 33 8.05 -13.31 -5.53
N ALA A 34 8.00 -12.57 -6.62
CA ALA A 34 8.46 -11.18 -6.68
C ALA A 34 7.64 -10.26 -5.76
N TYR A 35 6.33 -10.49 -5.67
CA TYR A 35 5.46 -9.76 -4.74
C TYR A 35 5.87 -10.03 -3.29
N GLY A 36 5.99 -11.28 -2.89
CA GLY A 36 6.43 -11.68 -1.55
C GLY A 36 7.82 -11.18 -1.18
N ALA A 37 8.74 -11.08 -2.14
CA ALA A 37 10.09 -10.55 -1.93
C ALA A 37 10.11 -9.04 -1.55
N CYS A 38 9.04 -8.30 -1.80
CA CYS A 38 8.88 -6.93 -1.32
C CYS A 38 8.63 -6.86 0.20
N PHE A 39 8.24 -7.96 0.83
CA PHE A 39 7.92 -8.06 2.25
C PHE A 39 9.10 -8.62 3.04
N THR A 40 9.17 -8.26 4.32
CA THR A 40 10.15 -8.86 5.24
C THR A 40 9.77 -10.30 5.59
N GLU A 41 10.72 -11.05 6.15
CA GLU A 41 10.49 -12.46 6.55
C GLU A 41 9.41 -12.60 7.63
N ASP A 42 9.26 -11.60 8.48
CA ASP A 42 8.29 -11.51 9.57
C ASP A 42 7.10 -10.59 9.27
N ALA A 43 6.88 -10.24 8.01
CA ALA A 43 5.85 -9.29 7.62
C ALA A 43 4.44 -9.78 7.96
N THR A 44 3.53 -8.81 8.12
CA THR A 44 2.09 -9.08 8.26
C THR A 44 1.31 -8.38 7.15
N ASP A 45 0.51 -9.12 6.42
CA ASP A 45 -0.44 -8.59 5.42
C ASP A 45 -1.87 -8.85 5.89
N VAL A 46 -2.60 -7.77 6.23
CA VAL A 46 -4.03 -7.84 6.54
C VAL A 46 -4.80 -7.39 5.30
N THR A 47 -5.51 -8.31 4.68
CA THR A 47 -6.32 -8.01 3.49
C THR A 47 -7.56 -7.18 3.85
N TYR A 48 -8.17 -6.55 2.85
CA TYR A 48 -9.41 -5.79 3.06
C TYR A 48 -10.58 -6.67 3.56
N ALA A 49 -10.51 -7.98 3.38
CA ALA A 49 -11.49 -8.96 3.87
C ALA A 49 -11.20 -9.44 5.31
N GLY A 50 -10.04 -9.05 5.87
CA GLY A 50 -9.63 -9.42 7.23
C GLY A 50 -8.77 -10.68 7.29
N THR A 51 -8.41 -11.31 6.17
CA THR A 51 -7.44 -12.41 6.15
C THR A 51 -6.07 -11.89 6.52
N VAL A 52 -5.34 -12.61 7.36
CA VAL A 52 -3.99 -12.27 7.79
C VAL A 52 -3.00 -13.30 7.26
N TYR A 53 -1.98 -12.82 6.56
CA TYR A 53 -0.84 -13.62 6.11
C TYR A 53 0.43 -13.19 6.84
N HIS A 54 1.33 -14.13 7.11
CA HIS A 54 2.57 -13.89 7.84
C HIS A 54 3.80 -14.26 7.01
N GLY A 55 4.72 -13.31 6.93
CA GLY A 55 5.99 -13.48 6.23
C GLY A 55 5.89 -13.39 4.71
N GLY A 56 6.96 -12.86 4.10
CA GLY A 56 7.00 -12.66 2.65
C GLY A 56 6.77 -13.94 1.85
N ALA A 57 7.23 -15.09 2.35
CA ALA A 57 7.06 -16.38 1.68
C ALA A 57 5.57 -16.82 1.63
N GLU A 58 4.84 -16.70 2.73
CA GLU A 58 3.41 -17.02 2.77
C GLU A 58 2.60 -16.03 1.95
N ILE A 59 2.89 -14.73 2.08
CA ILE A 59 2.26 -13.66 1.30
C ILE A 59 2.44 -13.93 -0.20
N GLY A 60 3.64 -14.30 -0.62
CA GLY A 60 3.94 -14.63 -2.01
C GLY A 60 3.16 -15.84 -2.52
N ARG A 61 3.11 -16.93 -1.75
CA ARG A 61 2.33 -18.14 -2.13
C ARG A 61 0.83 -17.85 -2.22
N ALA A 62 0.28 -17.13 -1.24
CA ALA A 62 -1.14 -16.79 -1.24
C ALA A 62 -1.49 -15.88 -2.44
N HIS A 63 -0.65 -14.90 -2.73
CA HIS A 63 -0.89 -14.02 -3.89
C HIS A 63 -0.69 -14.76 -5.22
N GLN A 64 0.24 -15.73 -5.31
CA GLN A 64 0.33 -16.56 -6.52
C GLN A 64 -0.98 -17.31 -6.79
N ALA A 65 -1.57 -17.93 -5.77
CA ALA A 65 -2.86 -18.58 -5.91
C ALA A 65 -3.98 -17.61 -6.34
N LEU A 66 -3.96 -16.37 -5.83
CA LEU A 66 -4.89 -15.32 -6.23
C LEU A 66 -4.64 -14.85 -7.68
N PHE A 67 -3.39 -14.68 -8.08
CA PHE A 67 -3.02 -14.30 -9.45
C PHE A 67 -3.38 -15.38 -10.48
N ASP A 68 -3.35 -16.64 -10.08
CA ASP A 68 -3.76 -17.76 -10.92
C ASP A 68 -5.30 -17.90 -11.01
N SER A 69 -6.06 -17.20 -10.18
CA SER A 69 -7.51 -17.30 -10.05
C SER A 69 -8.21 -15.92 -10.05
N PHE A 70 -8.65 -15.46 -8.88
CA PHE A 70 -9.50 -14.26 -8.74
C PHE A 70 -8.86 -12.95 -9.21
N LEU A 71 -7.54 -12.84 -9.10
CA LEU A 71 -6.79 -11.64 -9.46
C LEU A 71 -6.07 -11.78 -10.80
N LYS A 72 -6.35 -12.82 -11.56
CA LYS A 72 -5.74 -13.05 -12.87
C LYS A 72 -5.99 -11.87 -13.80
N GLY A 73 -4.93 -11.39 -14.44
CA GLY A 73 -5.01 -10.28 -15.40
C GLY A 73 -5.36 -8.92 -14.77
N THR A 74 -5.15 -8.77 -13.47
CA THR A 74 -5.33 -7.49 -12.78
C THR A 74 -4.01 -6.75 -12.61
N ARG A 75 -4.12 -5.45 -12.31
CA ARG A 75 -3.04 -4.60 -11.84
C ARG A 75 -3.45 -3.90 -10.55
N LEU A 76 -2.47 -3.54 -9.75
CA LEU A 76 -2.65 -2.75 -8.54
C LEU A 76 -2.23 -1.30 -8.83
N ASP A 77 -3.19 -0.38 -8.79
CA ASP A 77 -2.91 1.05 -8.83
C ASP A 77 -2.72 1.54 -7.39
N ILE A 78 -1.58 2.19 -7.11
CA ILE A 78 -1.23 2.75 -5.80
C ILE A 78 -0.88 4.22 -5.98
N ASP A 79 -1.48 5.06 -5.13
CA ASP A 79 -1.14 6.46 -5.01
C ASP A 79 -0.82 6.78 -3.53
N VAL A 80 0.37 7.31 -3.28
CA VAL A 80 0.85 7.63 -1.92
C VAL A 80 0.24 8.96 -1.47
N VAL A 81 -0.61 8.90 -0.45
CA VAL A 81 -1.25 10.07 0.14
C VAL A 81 -0.33 10.77 1.14
N SER A 82 0.39 9.98 1.93
CA SER A 82 1.39 10.51 2.87
C SER A 82 2.50 9.49 3.11
N LEU A 83 3.70 10.01 3.32
CA LEU A 83 4.87 9.23 3.71
C LEU A 83 5.58 9.96 4.84
N ARG A 84 5.82 9.27 5.94
CA ARG A 84 6.53 9.81 7.11
C ARG A 84 7.60 8.84 7.59
N PHE A 85 8.78 9.37 7.87
CA PHE A 85 9.87 8.61 8.47
C PHE A 85 9.84 8.75 9.99
N HIS A 86 10.00 7.63 10.66
CA HIS A 86 10.08 7.52 12.12
C HIS A 86 11.47 6.97 12.48
N GLY A 87 12.46 7.85 12.44
CA GLY A 87 13.87 7.49 12.55
C GLY A 87 14.45 6.97 11.23
N PRO A 88 15.72 6.49 11.25
CA PRO A 88 16.46 6.15 10.02
C PRO A 88 16.05 4.82 9.38
N ALA A 89 15.28 3.99 10.09
CA ALA A 89 15.01 2.61 9.69
C ALA A 89 13.52 2.28 9.55
N THR A 90 12.62 3.23 9.77
CA THR A 90 11.18 2.99 9.73
C THR A 90 10.46 4.12 9.00
N ALA A 91 9.53 3.75 8.13
CA ALA A 91 8.62 4.68 7.48
C ALA A 91 7.19 4.15 7.52
N VAL A 92 6.23 5.06 7.54
CA VAL A 92 4.80 4.76 7.41
C VAL A 92 4.25 5.49 6.21
N ALA A 93 3.64 4.75 5.29
CA ALA A 93 2.97 5.28 4.12
C ALA A 93 1.47 5.00 4.18
N VAL A 94 0.65 6.03 3.99
CA VAL A 94 -0.77 5.87 3.73
C VAL A 94 -0.99 6.02 2.24
N THR A 95 -1.68 5.04 1.66
CA THR A 95 -1.95 5.01 0.23
C THR A 95 -3.44 4.87 -0.03
N ARG A 96 -3.88 5.36 -1.18
CA ARG A 96 -5.15 4.96 -1.78
C ARG A 96 -4.85 4.06 -2.98
N GLY A 97 -5.72 3.09 -3.22
CA GLY A 97 -5.47 2.12 -4.26
C GLY A 97 -6.74 1.54 -4.86
N ALA A 98 -6.55 0.83 -5.96
CA ALA A 98 -7.58 0.04 -6.61
C ALA A 98 -6.96 -1.15 -7.34
N VAL A 99 -7.67 -2.26 -7.35
CA VAL A 99 -7.37 -3.40 -8.22
C VAL A 99 -8.21 -3.27 -9.47
N ARG A 100 -7.58 -3.27 -10.64
CA ARG A 100 -8.22 -3.09 -11.93
C ARG A 100 -7.84 -4.19 -12.90
N LYS A 101 -8.71 -4.49 -13.83
CA LYS A 101 -8.33 -5.34 -14.97
C LYS A 101 -7.25 -4.65 -15.81
N ARG A 102 -6.32 -5.42 -16.32
CA ARG A 102 -5.28 -4.93 -17.24
C ARG A 102 -5.98 -4.31 -18.48
N GLY A 103 -5.52 -3.14 -18.90
CA GLY A 103 -6.13 -2.39 -19.98
C GLY A 103 -7.34 -1.53 -19.61
N ALA A 104 -7.88 -1.65 -18.39
CA ALA A 104 -8.90 -0.72 -17.91
C ALA A 104 -8.29 0.67 -17.70
N GLY A 105 -9.05 1.71 -18.03
CA GLY A 105 -8.65 3.10 -17.80
C GLY A 105 -8.52 3.46 -16.33
N ALA A 106 -8.08 4.69 -16.05
CA ALA A 106 -8.09 5.27 -14.71
C ALA A 106 -9.51 5.31 -14.16
N GLY A 107 -9.63 5.23 -12.84
CA GLY A 107 -10.92 5.26 -12.17
C GLY A 107 -10.76 5.58 -10.69
N ARG A 108 -11.86 5.49 -9.95
CA ARG A 108 -11.90 5.81 -8.54
C ARG A 108 -11.07 4.81 -7.72
N TYR A 109 -10.30 5.34 -6.77
CA TYR A 109 -9.69 4.52 -5.72
C TYR A 109 -10.76 4.17 -4.67
N ASP A 110 -10.89 2.89 -4.36
CA ASP A 110 -11.90 2.35 -3.44
C ASP A 110 -11.28 1.72 -2.18
N LYS A 111 -9.96 1.67 -2.10
CA LYS A 111 -9.21 1.10 -0.98
C LYS A 111 -8.22 2.08 -0.40
N LEU A 112 -7.99 1.95 0.88
CA LEU A 112 -6.90 2.59 1.61
C LEU A 112 -5.99 1.51 2.16
N ALA A 113 -4.71 1.80 2.26
CA ALA A 113 -3.76 0.93 2.92
C ALA A 113 -2.75 1.74 3.72
N THR A 114 -2.39 1.20 4.88
CA THR A 114 -1.27 1.71 5.67
C THR A 114 -0.15 0.70 5.61
N TYR A 115 1.00 1.14 5.10
CA TYR A 115 2.22 0.36 5.03
C TYR A 115 3.18 0.80 6.12
N THR A 116 3.72 -0.16 6.86
CA THR A 116 4.92 0.02 7.68
C THR A 116 6.10 -0.56 6.92
N LEU A 117 7.07 0.28 6.64
CA LEU A 117 8.27 -0.08 5.88
C LEU A 117 9.47 0.01 6.80
N VAL A 118 10.38 -0.94 6.67
CA VAL A 118 11.60 -0.99 7.48
C VAL A 118 12.82 -1.18 6.61
N ARG A 119 13.95 -0.67 7.09
CA ARG A 119 15.24 -0.88 6.46
C ARG A 119 15.75 -2.27 6.85
N ARG A 120 16.07 -3.09 5.86
CA ARG A 120 16.68 -4.41 6.04
C ARG A 120 18.16 -4.27 6.40
N ALA A 121 18.77 -5.37 6.85
CA ALA A 121 20.18 -5.42 7.19
C ALA A 121 21.12 -5.05 6.02
N ASP A 122 20.70 -5.33 4.78
CA ASP A 122 21.43 -4.98 3.56
C ASP A 122 21.25 -3.51 3.13
N GLY A 123 20.50 -2.71 3.91
CA GLY A 123 20.21 -1.32 3.63
C GLY A 123 19.01 -1.08 2.71
N SER A 124 18.45 -2.10 2.10
CA SER A 124 17.22 -1.98 1.30
C SER A 124 15.98 -1.80 2.19
N TRP A 125 14.90 -1.26 1.61
CA TRP A 125 13.61 -1.17 2.29
C TRP A 125 12.76 -2.41 2.01
N GLY A 126 11.99 -2.84 3.02
CA GLY A 126 11.02 -3.91 2.92
C GLY A 126 9.69 -3.52 3.57
N ILE A 127 8.60 -4.14 3.13
CA ILE A 127 7.28 -3.98 3.73
C ILE A 127 7.23 -4.89 4.96
N ALA A 128 7.16 -4.32 6.17
CA ALA A 128 7.04 -5.07 7.42
C ALA A 128 5.57 -5.33 7.78
N ALA A 129 4.68 -4.43 7.42
CA ALA A 129 3.25 -4.62 7.61
C ALA A 129 2.47 -3.84 6.57
N VAL A 130 1.33 -4.37 6.18
CA VAL A 130 0.32 -3.63 5.44
C VAL A 130 -1.07 -4.01 5.95
N GLN A 131 -1.90 -3.01 6.15
CA GLN A 131 -3.32 -3.20 6.41
C GLN A 131 -4.14 -2.49 5.35
N LYS A 132 -5.06 -3.23 4.74
CA LYS A 132 -5.91 -2.77 3.65
C LYS A 132 -7.35 -2.62 4.14
N THR A 133 -8.00 -1.53 3.74
CA THR A 133 -9.40 -1.24 4.09
C THR A 133 -10.17 -0.86 2.84
N ALA A 134 -11.30 -1.50 2.62
CA ALA A 134 -12.25 -1.05 1.59
C ALA A 134 -12.98 0.20 2.10
N ARG A 135 -12.93 1.28 1.31
CA ARG A 135 -13.57 2.53 1.69
C ARG A 135 -15.08 2.46 1.52
N ARG A 136 -15.82 2.56 2.60
CA ARG A 136 -17.28 2.52 2.63
C ARG A 136 -17.86 3.94 2.68
N ARG A 137 -17.89 4.60 1.53
CA ARG A 137 -18.27 6.03 1.40
C ARG A 137 -19.65 6.37 1.94
N LEU A 138 -20.63 5.47 1.81
CA LEU A 138 -21.97 5.69 2.34
C LEU A 138 -21.98 5.68 3.88
N MET A 139 -21.18 4.79 4.50
CA MET A 139 -21.02 4.77 5.95
C MET A 139 -20.30 6.02 6.46
N GLU A 140 -19.27 6.46 5.76
CA GLU A 140 -18.58 7.72 6.08
C GLU A 140 -19.54 8.90 6.00
N ALA A 141 -20.30 9.02 4.89
CA ALA A 141 -21.25 10.11 4.70
C ALA A 141 -22.35 10.11 5.77
N PHE A 142 -22.84 8.94 6.15
CA PHE A 142 -23.81 8.79 7.25
C PHE A 142 -23.21 9.26 8.58
N SER A 143 -22.02 8.80 8.92
CA SER A 143 -21.31 9.20 10.14
C SER A 143 -21.11 10.72 10.20
N PHE A 144 -20.65 11.33 9.10
CA PHE A 144 -20.41 12.77 9.02
C PHE A 144 -21.72 13.61 9.10
N ARG A 145 -22.83 13.01 8.66
CA ARG A 145 -24.15 13.64 8.78
C ARG A 145 -24.68 13.58 10.22
N MET A 146 -24.52 12.43 10.86
CA MET A 146 -24.99 12.23 12.24
C MET A 146 -24.13 12.96 13.27
N GLN A 147 -22.82 13.01 13.04
CA GLN A 147 -21.86 13.68 13.90
C GLN A 147 -20.79 14.41 13.07
N PRO A 148 -21.04 15.68 12.72
CA PRO A 148 -20.14 16.45 11.85
C PRO A 148 -18.70 16.56 12.37
N ALA A 149 -18.50 16.49 13.69
CA ALA A 149 -17.16 16.53 14.31
C ALA A 149 -16.29 15.32 13.97
N THR A 150 -16.87 14.24 13.43
CA THR A 150 -16.11 13.06 12.97
C THR A 150 -15.51 13.24 11.60
N ARG A 151 -15.84 14.33 10.89
CA ARG A 151 -15.22 14.63 9.60
C ARG A 151 -13.78 15.04 9.82
N PRO A 152 -12.81 14.39 9.13
CA PRO A 152 -11.42 14.80 9.21
C PRO A 152 -11.25 16.27 8.81
N ALA A 153 -10.34 16.96 9.47
CA ALA A 153 -9.91 18.26 8.99
C ALA A 153 -9.31 18.10 7.58
N ALA A 154 -9.56 19.06 6.71
CA ALA A 154 -8.92 19.07 5.40
C ALA A 154 -7.40 19.11 5.60
N GLY A 155 -6.69 18.11 5.09
CA GLY A 155 -5.24 18.08 5.05
C GLY A 155 -4.72 18.89 3.87
#